data_6170afb6e0e49ce92e9eb5ee32708e87
#
_entry.id   6170afb6e0e49ce92e9eb5ee32708e87
#
_cell.length_a   1.000
_cell.length_b   1.000
_cell.length_c   1.000
_cell.angle_alpha   90.00
_cell.angle_beta   90.00
_cell.angle_gamma   90.00
#
_symmetry.space_group_name_H-M   'P 1'
#
loop_
_entity.id
_entity.type
_entity.pdbx_description
1 polymer ?
#
loop_
_entity_poly.entity_id
_entity_poly.type
_entity_poly.pdbx_seq_one_letter_code
_entity_poly.pdbx_strand_id
1 'polypeptide(L)' 'LFNLSPIDFIRLIRLKKAAELIQEGKYRIGDICYMVGINSSSYFSKLFLKQFGMTPKEFEKQYQTSKEKAKIDLTENL' A
#
# COMPACT_ATOMS: atom_id res chain seq x y z
N LEU A 1 -4.74 19.07 -5.48
CA LEU A 1 -5.78 18.91 -4.49
C LEU A 1 -7.08 19.58 -4.91
N PHE A 2 -6.96 20.80 -5.40
CA PHE A 2 -8.13 21.58 -5.77
C PHE A 2 -8.73 21.18 -7.10
N ASN A 3 -8.01 20.36 -7.87
CA ASN A 3 -8.45 19.90 -9.19
C ASN A 3 -8.99 18.47 -9.18
N LEU A 4 -9.08 17.85 -8.00
CA LEU A 4 -9.58 16.51 -7.90
C LEU A 4 -11.11 16.50 -7.92
N SER A 5 -11.70 15.60 -8.72
CA SER A 5 -13.11 15.33 -8.65
C SER A 5 -13.44 14.59 -7.34
N PRO A 6 -14.72 14.57 -6.91
CA PRO A 6 -15.10 13.79 -5.73
C PRO A 6 -14.71 12.32 -5.85
N ILE A 7 -14.83 11.73 -7.03
CA ILE A 7 -14.46 10.34 -7.25
C ILE A 7 -12.96 10.14 -7.08
N ASP A 8 -12.16 11.03 -7.61
CA ASP A 8 -10.71 10.98 -7.49
C ASP A 8 -10.26 11.11 -6.04
N PHE A 9 -10.92 11.98 -5.30
CA PHE A 9 -10.63 12.18 -3.89
C PHE A 9 -10.91 10.90 -3.09
N ILE A 10 -12.05 10.25 -3.35
CA ILE A 10 -12.41 8.99 -2.68
C ILE A 10 -11.38 7.91 -3.02
N ARG A 11 -10.97 7.82 -4.29
CA ARG A 11 -9.95 6.86 -4.71
C ARG A 11 -8.63 7.08 -3.97
N LEU A 12 -8.24 8.34 -3.83
CA LEU A 12 -7.02 8.68 -3.11
C LEU A 12 -7.07 8.22 -1.66
N ILE A 13 -8.20 8.46 -0.98
CA ILE A 13 -8.39 8.02 0.39
C ILE A 13 -8.31 6.50 0.50
N ARG A 14 -8.94 5.79 -0.42
CA ARG A 14 -8.91 4.32 -0.44
C ARG A 14 -7.49 3.79 -0.66
N LEU A 15 -6.74 4.40 -1.56
CA LEU A 15 -5.36 4.01 -1.83
C LEU A 15 -4.47 4.27 -0.62
N LYS A 16 -4.67 5.38 0.04
CA LYS A 16 -3.93 5.69 1.26
C LYS A 16 -4.20 4.66 2.35
N LYS A 17 -5.45 4.28 2.52
CA LYS A 17 -5.82 3.23 3.48
C LYS A 17 -5.20 1.91 3.10
N ALA A 18 -5.19 1.58 1.81
CA ALA A 18 -4.56 0.36 1.32
C ALA A 18 -3.07 0.34 1.66
N ALA A 19 -2.37 1.45 1.45
CA ALA A 19 -0.96 1.55 1.78
C ALA A 19 -0.72 1.29 3.28
N GLU A 20 -1.57 1.86 4.13
CA GLU A 20 -1.48 1.63 5.56
C GLU A 20 -1.66 0.16 5.92
N LEU A 21 -2.64 -0.51 5.29
CA LEU A 21 -2.90 -1.93 5.53
C LEU A 21 -1.73 -2.80 5.05
N ILE A 22 -1.10 -2.43 3.94
CA ILE A 22 0.09 -3.14 3.47
C ILE A 22 1.23 -3.00 4.48
N GLN A 23 1.40 -1.81 5.03
CA GLN A 23 2.45 -1.55 6.02
C GLN A 23 2.23 -2.35 7.30
N GLU A 24 0.98 -2.61 7.67
CA GLU A 24 0.68 -3.43 8.85
C GLU A 24 1.14 -4.87 8.67
N GLY A 25 1.17 -5.37 7.44
CA GLY A 25 1.66 -6.71 7.15
C GLY A 25 0.76 -7.84 7.62
N LYS A 26 -0.52 -7.57 7.87
CA LYS A 26 -1.47 -8.55 8.39
C LYS A 26 -2.33 -9.19 7.30
N TYR A 27 -2.41 -8.57 6.12
CA TYR A 27 -3.34 -8.98 5.08
C TYR A 27 -2.62 -9.14 3.76
N ARG A 28 -3.18 -9.99 2.90
CA ARG A 28 -2.70 -10.13 1.53
C ARG A 28 -3.15 -8.95 0.69
N ILE A 29 -2.37 -8.60 -0.31
CA ILE A 29 -2.70 -7.48 -1.20
C ILE A 29 -4.07 -7.66 -1.85
N GLY A 30 -4.39 -8.89 -2.27
CA GLY A 30 -5.70 -9.17 -2.85
C GLY A 30 -6.85 -8.88 -1.90
N ASP A 31 -6.68 -9.23 -0.64
CA ASP A 31 -7.68 -8.95 0.39
C ASP A 31 -7.80 -7.45 0.66
N ILE A 32 -6.67 -6.76 0.72
CA ILE A 32 -6.64 -5.32 0.95
C ILE A 32 -7.42 -4.58 -0.14
N CYS A 33 -7.27 -5.03 -1.37
CA CYS A 33 -7.98 -4.48 -2.51
C CYS A 33 -9.49 -4.43 -2.24
N TYR A 34 -10.06 -5.56 -1.82
CA TYR A 34 -11.48 -5.63 -1.50
C TYR A 34 -11.84 -4.86 -0.23
N MET A 35 -10.97 -4.88 0.76
CA MET A 35 -11.21 -4.18 2.03
C MET A 35 -11.37 -2.68 1.83
N VAL A 36 -10.66 -2.11 0.86
CA VAL A 36 -10.78 -0.68 0.57
C VAL A 36 -11.81 -0.37 -0.51
N GLY A 37 -12.55 -1.39 -0.95
CA GLY A 37 -13.69 -1.20 -1.85
C GLY A 37 -13.33 -1.14 -3.33
N ILE A 38 -12.18 -1.67 -3.71
CA ILE A 38 -11.78 -1.74 -5.12
C ILE A 38 -11.88 -3.20 -5.56
N ASN A 39 -12.87 -3.51 -6.41
CA ASN A 39 -13.21 -4.89 -6.74
C ASN A 39 -12.34 -5.55 -7.81
N SER A 40 -11.36 -4.85 -8.33
CA SER A 40 -10.46 -5.39 -9.35
C SER A 40 -9.02 -5.19 -8.92
N SER A 41 -8.29 -6.29 -8.74
CA SER A 41 -6.89 -6.23 -8.34
C SER A 41 -6.03 -5.60 -9.43
N SER A 42 -6.39 -5.82 -10.69
CA SER A 42 -5.69 -5.23 -11.83
C SER A 42 -5.83 -3.71 -11.82
N TYR A 43 -7.05 -3.23 -11.62
CA TYR A 43 -7.33 -1.81 -11.55
C TYR A 43 -6.66 -1.18 -10.32
N PHE A 44 -6.74 -1.87 -9.20
CA PHE A 44 -6.10 -1.45 -7.96
C PHE A 44 -4.60 -1.25 -8.15
N SER A 45 -3.93 -2.21 -8.79
CA SER A 45 -2.49 -2.12 -9.03
C SER A 45 -2.13 -0.92 -9.90
N LYS A 46 -2.94 -0.65 -10.93
CA LYS A 46 -2.73 0.49 -11.80
C LYS A 46 -2.88 1.82 -11.06
N LEU A 47 -3.92 1.91 -10.23
CA LEU A 47 -4.15 3.11 -9.43
C LEU A 47 -3.03 3.33 -8.43
N PHE A 48 -2.61 2.25 -7.77
CA PHE A 48 -1.55 2.31 -6.78
C PHE A 48 -0.24 2.76 -7.41
N LEU A 49 0.10 2.19 -8.56
CA LEU A 49 1.31 2.55 -9.29
C LEU A 49 1.29 4.03 -9.69
N LYS A 50 0.15 4.50 -10.17
CA LYS A 50 0.00 5.90 -10.57
C LYS A 50 0.17 6.84 -9.39
N GLN A 51 -0.37 6.47 -8.23
CA GLN A 51 -0.37 7.32 -7.05
C GLN A 51 0.98 7.31 -6.32
N PHE A 52 1.58 6.14 -6.18
CA PHE A 52 2.77 5.96 -5.32
C PHE A 52 4.05 5.68 -6.10
N GLY A 53 3.97 5.52 -7.42
CA GLY A 53 5.15 5.26 -8.24
C GLY A 53 5.67 3.84 -8.17
N MET A 54 4.95 2.94 -7.51
CA MET A 54 5.31 1.54 -7.44
C MET A 54 4.05 0.70 -7.25
N THR A 55 4.13 -0.59 -7.60
CA THR A 55 3.00 -1.50 -7.44
C THR A 55 2.80 -1.84 -5.97
N PRO A 56 1.60 -2.31 -5.58
CA PRO A 56 1.38 -2.75 -4.20
C PRO A 56 2.37 -3.79 -3.74
N LYS A 57 2.74 -4.71 -4.61
CA LYS A 57 3.68 -5.78 -4.30
C LYS A 57 5.09 -5.23 -4.07
N GLU A 58 5.52 -4.28 -4.89
CA GLU A 58 6.80 -3.62 -4.72
C GLU A 58 6.84 -2.82 -3.42
N PHE A 59 5.74 -2.16 -3.12
CA PHE A 59 5.61 -1.39 -1.89
C PHE A 59 5.70 -2.29 -0.65
N GLU A 60 4.99 -3.42 -0.69
CA GLU A 60 5.03 -4.40 0.38
C GLU A 60 6.44 -4.93 0.62
N LYS A 61 7.11 -5.30 -0.47
CA LYS A 61 8.47 -5.83 -0.41
C LYS A 61 9.44 -4.82 0.18
N GLN A 62 9.33 -3.58 -0.25
CA GLN A 62 10.21 -2.51 0.24
C GLN A 62 10.01 -2.27 1.72
N TYR A 63 8.78 -2.27 2.18
CA TYR A 63 8.47 -2.06 3.59
C TYR A 63 8.95 -3.21 4.46
N GLN A 64 8.76 -4.44 4.00
CA GLN A 64 9.23 -5.62 4.73
C GLN A 64 10.75 -5.64 4.85
N THR A 65 11.45 -5.28 3.80
CA THR A 65 12.91 -5.20 3.82
C THR A 65 13.39 -4.19 4.85
N SER A 66 12.73 -3.05 4.94
CA SER A 66 13.06 -2.03 5.94
C SER A 66 12.83 -2.55 7.36
N LYS A 67 11.74 -3.28 7.57
CA LYS A 67 11.42 -3.88 8.86
C LYS A 67 12.46 -4.93 9.27
N GLU A 68 12.85 -5.78 8.33
CA GLU A 68 13.84 -6.81 8.59
C GLU A 68 15.19 -6.20 8.92
N LYS A 69 15.57 -5.15 8.21
CA LYS A 69 16.82 -4.45 8.46
C LYS A 69 16.84 -3.83 9.85
N ALA A 70 15.74 -3.22 10.25
CA ALA A 70 15.62 -2.65 11.59
C ALA A 70 15.72 -3.74 12.67
N LYS A 71 15.13 -4.89 12.40
CA LYS A 71 15.16 -6.04 13.31
C LYS A 71 16.58 -6.55 13.50
N ILE A 72 17.33 -6.65 12.40
CA ILE A 72 18.73 -7.09 12.43
C ILE A 72 19.58 -6.10 13.23
N ASP A 73 19.38 -4.82 13.02
CA ASP A 73 20.11 -3.77 13.74
C ASP A 73 19.88 -3.87 15.23
N LEU A 74 18.65 -4.15 15.66
CA LEU A 74 18.32 -4.34 17.06
C LEU A 74 19.05 -5.55 17.64
N THR A 75 19.16 -6.61 16.87
CA THR A 75 19.84 -7.83 17.29
C THR A 75 21.33 -7.60 17.45
N GLU A 76 21.93 -6.83 16.56
CA GLU A 76 23.36 -6.53 16.63
C GLU A 76 23.72 -5.70 17.85
N ASN A 77 22.81 -4.88 18.32
CA ASN A 77 23.03 -4.04 19.50
C ASN A 77 22.88 -4.79 20.81
N LEU A 78 22.38 -6.01 20.74
CA LEU A 78 22.25 -6.85 21.92
C LEU A 78 23.53 -7.66 22.18
#